data_738fccd757a99f637d3a1f7d6ca54962
#
_entry.id   738fccd757a99f637d3a1f7d6ca54962
#
_cell.length_a   1.000
_cell.length_b   1.000
_cell.length_c   1.000
_cell.angle_alpha   90.00
_cell.angle_beta   90.00
_cell.angle_gamma   90.00
#
_symmetry.space_group_name_H-M   'P 1'
#
loop_
_entity.id
_entity.type
_entity.pdbx_description
1 polymer ?
#
loop_
_entity_poly.entity_id
_entity_poly.type
_entity_poly.pdbx_seq_one_letter_code
_entity_poly.pdbx_strand_id
1 'polypeptide(L)'
;LQIRRIWHATDFLPRMPIPAFTDYATQLKELGAAVLQSWSGMFGRASVAASGGVDSSFICAALAHSGERFDCVTLATPDPSGDERIYANRVAEWFGVRCVERIYDPAFYDPSRSSSRGLPRPARRSFQHILDALLVDAMADLGASVIYDGNGGDNLFCFLHSSAPVADRLAAEGLGTGVLRSLIDMCHITGCSVPTMVAAVLRRRLGKGTRESWPVDASLLTCGTDAAYSEPLVPWLSPLGISGSGKRDHMVLIMRAQNHIHGLAAGPPRFSPLMSQPLMEFCLGVPTWIWAHGGRNRALARAAFAQELPPAVLARTSKAGPDSFVRQIFALNRNSIAERLLDGLLAANGVIDRHAVEAALRTDERDDNSMFGRILDLLEAENWARSWTR
;
A
#
# COMPACT_ATOMS: atom_id res chain seq x y z
N LEU A 1 -9.38 -31.48 -17.81
CA LEU A 1 -9.30 -30.66 -16.61
C LEU A 1 -10.49 -29.71 -16.61
N GLN A 2 -11.39 -29.78 -15.61
CA GLN A 2 -12.45 -28.79 -15.45
C GLN A 2 -11.93 -27.70 -14.49
N ILE A 3 -11.79 -26.47 -14.99
CA ILE A 3 -11.44 -25.29 -14.17
C ILE A 3 -12.76 -24.70 -13.67
N ARG A 4 -12.97 -24.71 -12.35
CA ARG A 4 -14.13 -24.08 -11.72
C ARG A 4 -13.67 -22.79 -11.02
N ARG A 5 -14.30 -21.68 -11.38
CA ARG A 5 -14.14 -20.41 -10.65
C ARG A 5 -14.82 -20.53 -9.30
N ILE A 6 -14.07 -20.37 -8.22
CA ILE A 6 -14.57 -20.43 -6.84
C ILE A 6 -14.72 -19.06 -6.18
N TRP A 7 -14.03 -18.05 -6.68
CA TRP A 7 -14.05 -16.68 -6.17
C TRP A 7 -13.80 -15.68 -7.31
N HIS A 8 -14.45 -14.51 -7.24
CA HIS A 8 -14.18 -13.40 -8.15
C HIS A 8 -14.54 -12.07 -7.50
N ALA A 9 -13.67 -11.07 -7.65
CA ALA A 9 -13.85 -9.75 -7.05
C ALA A 9 -15.16 -9.06 -7.42
N THR A 10 -15.69 -9.34 -8.62
CA THR A 10 -16.96 -8.75 -9.09
C THR A 10 -18.20 -9.31 -8.40
N ASP A 11 -18.09 -10.44 -7.72
CA ASP A 11 -19.22 -11.02 -7.00
C ASP A 11 -19.58 -10.17 -5.76
N PHE A 12 -18.64 -9.31 -5.33
CA PHE A 12 -18.74 -8.43 -4.15
C PHE A 12 -18.98 -6.95 -4.49
N LEU A 13 -19.27 -6.61 -5.74
CA LEU A 13 -19.54 -5.22 -6.13
C LEU A 13 -20.79 -4.64 -5.44
N PRO A 14 -20.86 -3.30 -5.25
CA PRO A 14 -22.01 -2.65 -4.60
C PRO A 14 -23.32 -3.02 -5.26
N ARG A 15 -24.33 -3.31 -4.44
CA ARG A 15 -25.70 -3.62 -4.87
C ARG A 15 -26.65 -2.57 -4.32
N MET A 16 -27.68 -2.23 -5.09
CA MET A 16 -28.73 -1.34 -4.62
C MET A 16 -29.73 -2.07 -3.71
N PRO A 17 -30.32 -1.44 -2.69
CA PRO A 17 -30.05 -0.06 -2.24
C PRO A 17 -28.71 0.06 -1.53
N ILE A 18 -28.10 1.26 -1.63
CA ILE A 18 -26.84 1.56 -0.94
C ILE A 18 -27.11 1.86 0.53
N PRO A 19 -26.51 1.13 1.48
CA PRO A 19 -26.60 1.42 2.92
C PRO A 19 -26.12 2.82 3.29
N ALA A 20 -26.57 3.33 4.45
CA ALA A 20 -26.10 4.61 4.96
C ALA A 20 -24.60 4.54 5.30
N PHE A 21 -23.93 5.70 5.30
CA PHE A 21 -22.51 5.80 5.67
C PHE A 21 -22.23 5.23 7.07
N THR A 22 -23.13 5.49 8.03
CA THR A 22 -23.04 4.98 9.41
C THR A 22 -23.14 3.46 9.48
N ASP A 23 -23.97 2.85 8.64
CA ASP A 23 -24.16 1.39 8.62
C ASP A 23 -22.89 0.70 8.10
N TYR A 24 -22.31 1.26 7.03
CA TYR A 24 -21.01 0.78 6.54
C TYR A 24 -19.89 0.96 7.58
N ALA A 25 -19.89 2.08 8.33
CA ALA A 25 -18.86 2.30 9.35
C ALA A 25 -18.98 1.28 10.49
N THR A 26 -20.20 0.98 10.94
CA THR A 26 -20.45 -0.05 11.95
C THR A 26 -20.05 -1.42 11.47
N GLN A 27 -20.44 -1.81 10.25
CA GLN A 27 -20.07 -3.10 9.66
C GLN A 27 -18.55 -3.25 9.50
N LEU A 28 -17.86 -2.20 9.06
CA LEU A 28 -16.41 -2.21 8.92
C LEU A 28 -15.70 -2.38 10.27
N LYS A 29 -16.22 -1.71 11.30
CA LYS A 29 -15.72 -1.83 12.68
C LYS A 29 -15.84 -3.25 13.19
N GLU A 30 -17.02 -3.84 13.14
CA GLU A 30 -17.29 -5.19 13.64
C GLU A 30 -16.48 -6.24 12.85
N LEU A 31 -16.43 -6.12 11.53
CA LEU A 31 -15.66 -7.02 10.68
C LEU A 31 -14.15 -6.91 10.95
N GLY A 32 -13.64 -5.69 11.10
CA GLY A 32 -12.23 -5.45 11.43
C GLY A 32 -11.87 -6.09 12.77
N ALA A 33 -12.70 -5.89 13.79
CA ALA A 33 -12.54 -6.49 15.10
C ALA A 33 -12.55 -8.03 15.05
N ALA A 34 -13.52 -8.62 14.34
CA ALA A 34 -13.64 -10.08 14.22
C ALA A 34 -12.43 -10.71 13.51
N VAL A 35 -11.92 -10.07 12.45
CA VAL A 35 -10.71 -10.53 11.74
C VAL A 35 -9.50 -10.51 12.67
N LEU A 36 -9.26 -9.41 13.37
CA LEU A 36 -8.10 -9.29 14.27
C LEU A 36 -8.21 -10.26 15.45
N GLN A 37 -9.39 -10.41 16.04
CA GLN A 37 -9.63 -11.37 17.11
C GLN A 37 -9.34 -12.81 16.69
N SER A 38 -9.80 -13.20 15.49
CA SER A 38 -9.54 -14.54 14.95
C SER A 38 -8.04 -14.83 14.80
N TRP A 39 -7.28 -13.85 14.37
CA TRP A 39 -5.83 -14.01 14.18
C TRP A 39 -5.07 -13.97 15.51
N SER A 40 -5.44 -13.10 16.44
CA SER A 40 -4.83 -13.04 17.77
C SER A 40 -5.02 -14.35 18.54
N GLY A 41 -6.18 -14.98 18.43
CA GLY A 41 -6.44 -16.31 18.99
C GLY A 41 -5.53 -17.42 18.47
N MET A 42 -5.00 -17.27 17.25
CA MET A 42 -4.07 -18.23 16.64
C MET A 42 -2.60 -18.01 17.00
N PHE A 43 -2.17 -16.76 17.16
CA PHE A 43 -0.74 -16.42 17.21
C PHE A 43 -0.26 -15.93 18.58
N GLY A 44 -1.14 -15.66 19.52
CA GLY A 44 -0.77 -15.21 20.87
C GLY A 44 -0.45 -13.70 20.91
N ARG A 45 0.61 -13.31 21.65
CA ARG A 45 0.92 -11.91 21.88
C ARG A 45 1.28 -11.16 20.59
N ALA A 46 0.48 -10.19 20.23
CA ALA A 46 0.65 -9.40 19.04
C ALA A 46 1.51 -8.13 19.27
N SER A 47 2.23 -7.72 18.23
CA SER A 47 2.72 -6.36 18.08
C SER A 47 2.16 -5.74 16.80
N VAL A 48 2.03 -4.42 16.77
CA VAL A 48 1.55 -3.66 15.60
C VAL A 48 2.66 -2.73 15.13
N ALA A 49 3.00 -2.81 13.84
CA ALA A 49 3.88 -1.84 13.21
C ALA A 49 3.12 -0.50 13.06
N ALA A 50 3.27 0.37 14.06
CA ALA A 50 2.51 1.61 14.18
C ALA A 50 3.27 2.79 13.57
N SER A 51 2.63 3.49 12.65
CA SER A 51 3.12 4.76 12.08
C SER A 51 2.26 5.97 12.52
N GLY A 52 1.22 5.72 13.33
CA GLY A 52 0.23 6.75 13.64
C GLY A 52 -0.59 7.22 12.43
N GLY A 53 -0.50 6.52 11.30
CA GLY A 53 -1.39 6.65 10.16
C GLY A 53 -2.71 5.91 10.38
N VAL A 54 -3.73 6.21 9.56
CA VAL A 54 -5.07 5.62 9.69
C VAL A 54 -5.03 4.10 9.67
N ASP A 55 -4.22 3.51 8.79
CA ASP A 55 -4.25 2.08 8.53
C ASP A 55 -3.72 1.25 9.72
N SER A 56 -2.55 1.60 10.24
CA SER A 56 -1.99 0.94 11.44
C SER A 56 -2.83 1.24 12.68
N SER A 57 -3.37 2.46 12.79
CA SER A 57 -4.23 2.83 13.92
C SER A 57 -5.58 2.12 13.88
N PHE A 58 -6.12 1.83 12.70
CA PHE A 58 -7.30 0.97 12.53
C PHE A 58 -7.06 -0.42 13.14
N ILE A 59 -5.87 -1.02 12.90
CA ILE A 59 -5.50 -2.32 13.48
C ILE A 59 -5.44 -2.22 15.01
N CYS A 60 -4.78 -1.19 15.56
CA CYS A 60 -4.73 -0.98 17.01
C CYS A 60 -6.13 -0.84 17.62
N ALA A 61 -7.01 -0.04 16.99
CA ALA A 61 -8.38 0.15 17.46
C ALA A 61 -9.21 -1.15 17.38
N ALA A 62 -9.06 -1.92 16.31
CA ALA A 62 -9.74 -3.20 16.16
C ALA A 62 -9.31 -4.24 17.20
N LEU A 63 -8.01 -4.33 17.50
CA LEU A 63 -7.49 -5.16 18.60
C LEU A 63 -8.02 -4.72 19.96
N ALA A 64 -7.95 -3.43 20.27
CA ALA A 64 -8.46 -2.88 21.52
C ALA A 64 -9.97 -3.12 21.68
N HIS A 65 -10.74 -2.90 20.61
CA HIS A 65 -12.19 -3.15 20.61
C HIS A 65 -12.54 -4.62 20.88
N SER A 66 -11.71 -5.56 20.38
CA SER A 66 -11.87 -7.00 20.63
C SER A 66 -11.32 -7.45 21.99
N GLY A 67 -10.76 -6.55 22.81
CA GLY A 67 -10.14 -6.87 24.09
C GLY A 67 -8.81 -7.59 23.98
N GLU A 68 -8.19 -7.60 22.80
CA GLU A 68 -6.92 -8.24 22.53
C GLU A 68 -5.73 -7.42 23.04
N ARG A 69 -4.73 -8.10 23.61
CA ARG A 69 -3.49 -7.45 24.06
C ARG A 69 -2.50 -7.31 22.93
N PHE A 70 -1.96 -6.13 22.78
CA PHE A 70 -0.92 -5.83 21.81
C PHE A 70 0.07 -4.79 22.33
N ASP A 71 1.21 -4.69 21.68
CA ASP A 71 2.17 -3.59 21.85
C ASP A 71 2.44 -2.97 20.47
N CYS A 72 3.10 -1.82 20.43
CA CYS A 72 3.46 -1.12 19.19
C CYS A 72 4.96 -1.22 18.92
N VAL A 73 5.30 -1.24 17.63
CA VAL A 73 6.67 -1.05 17.14
C VAL A 73 6.64 0.08 16.12
N THR A 74 7.54 1.04 16.23
CA THR A 74 7.70 2.07 15.21
C THR A 74 9.13 2.11 14.70
N LEU A 75 9.25 2.28 13.39
CA LEU A 75 10.52 2.39 12.71
C LEU A 75 10.69 3.83 12.25
N ALA A 76 11.80 4.47 12.56
CA ALA A 76 12.10 5.84 12.19
C ALA A 76 13.37 5.92 11.34
N THR A 77 13.44 6.94 10.50
CA THR A 77 14.68 7.34 9.84
C THR A 77 15.46 8.31 10.72
N PRO A 78 16.80 8.41 10.56
CA PRO A 78 17.59 9.45 11.23
C PRO A 78 17.13 10.87 10.82
N ASP A 79 16.57 11.01 9.64
CA ASP A 79 16.06 12.26 9.09
C ASP A 79 14.65 12.55 9.65
N PRO A 80 14.41 13.78 10.17
CA PRO A 80 13.10 14.18 10.68
C PRO A 80 11.95 14.07 9.67
N SER A 81 12.21 14.14 8.36
CA SER A 81 11.17 14.04 7.32
C SER A 81 10.49 12.66 7.26
N GLY A 82 11.19 11.61 7.69
CA GLY A 82 10.68 10.24 7.79
C GLY A 82 10.28 9.82 9.20
N ASP A 83 10.36 10.71 10.19
CA ASP A 83 10.12 10.37 11.59
C ASP A 83 8.64 10.47 11.96
N GLU A 84 8.02 9.32 12.12
CA GLU A 84 6.61 9.19 12.54
C GLU A 84 6.44 8.82 14.03
N ARG A 85 7.54 8.77 14.82
CA ARG A 85 7.52 8.34 16.24
C ARG A 85 6.52 9.11 17.09
N ILE A 86 6.43 10.43 16.91
CA ILE A 86 5.48 11.28 17.64
C ILE A 86 4.04 10.75 17.47
N TYR A 87 3.66 10.34 16.29
CA TYR A 87 2.31 9.85 16.02
C TYR A 87 2.12 8.41 16.52
N ALA A 88 3.13 7.56 16.34
CA ALA A 88 3.10 6.18 16.83
C ALA A 88 2.99 6.13 18.36
N ASN A 89 3.78 6.96 19.06
CA ASN A 89 3.73 7.07 20.52
C ASN A 89 2.39 7.59 21.01
N ARG A 90 1.78 8.58 20.36
CA ARG A 90 0.43 9.04 20.69
C ARG A 90 -0.63 7.94 20.57
N VAL A 91 -0.49 7.05 19.58
CA VAL A 91 -1.38 5.89 19.46
C VAL A 91 -1.15 4.90 20.59
N ALA A 92 0.10 4.60 20.91
CA ALA A 92 0.45 3.69 22.00
C ALA A 92 0.00 4.22 23.37
N GLU A 93 0.25 5.49 23.64
CA GLU A 93 -0.23 6.20 24.88
C GLU A 93 -1.75 6.15 24.99
N TRP A 94 -2.47 6.39 23.89
CA TRP A 94 -3.93 6.38 23.87
C TRP A 94 -4.51 5.02 24.27
N PHE A 95 -3.89 3.94 23.82
CA PHE A 95 -4.30 2.58 24.15
C PHE A 95 -3.64 2.03 25.42
N GLY A 96 -2.73 2.78 26.05
CA GLY A 96 -2.02 2.34 27.26
C GLY A 96 -1.09 1.16 27.02
N VAL A 97 -0.50 1.06 25.82
CA VAL A 97 0.41 -0.02 25.40
C VAL A 97 1.84 0.49 25.24
N ARG A 98 2.82 -0.44 25.26
CA ARG A 98 4.23 -0.08 25.02
C ARG A 98 4.44 0.23 23.53
N CYS A 99 5.37 1.16 23.25
CA CYS A 99 5.87 1.40 21.90
C CYS A 99 7.40 1.24 21.91
N VAL A 100 7.88 0.26 21.15
CA VAL A 100 9.32 0.08 20.93
C VAL A 100 9.73 0.80 19.67
N GLU A 101 10.73 1.66 19.77
CA GLU A 101 11.28 2.42 18.64
C GLU A 101 12.55 1.75 18.11
N ARG A 102 12.70 1.74 16.78
CA ARG A 102 13.93 1.36 16.10
C ARG A 102 14.25 2.39 15.03
N ILE A 103 15.53 2.68 14.89
CA ILE A 103 16.02 3.66 13.90
C ILE A 103 16.74 2.89 12.79
N TYR A 104 16.39 3.20 11.55
CA TYR A 104 17.12 2.71 10.39
C TYR A 104 18.47 3.38 10.33
N ASP A 105 19.52 2.61 10.22
CA ASP A 105 20.83 3.13 9.86
C ASP A 105 21.15 2.67 8.42
N PRO A 106 21.27 3.62 7.45
CA PRO A 106 21.63 3.28 6.07
C PRO A 106 22.98 2.57 5.95
N ALA A 107 23.86 2.70 6.95
CA ALA A 107 25.17 2.04 6.98
C ALA A 107 25.05 0.50 7.10
N PHE A 108 23.94 -0.01 7.62
CA PHE A 108 23.68 -1.46 7.67
C PHE A 108 23.08 -2.05 6.39
N TYR A 109 22.92 -1.23 5.35
CA TYR A 109 22.45 -1.73 4.08
C TYR A 109 23.51 -2.55 3.37
N ASP A 110 23.17 -3.78 3.01
CA ASP A 110 24.02 -4.65 2.20
C ASP A 110 23.47 -4.72 0.76
N PRO A 111 24.13 -4.04 -0.19
CA PRO A 111 23.69 -4.02 -1.61
C PRO A 111 23.80 -5.40 -2.29
N SER A 112 24.45 -6.37 -1.65
CA SER A 112 24.58 -7.73 -2.20
C SER A 112 23.49 -8.68 -1.75
N ARG A 113 22.69 -8.30 -0.77
CA ARG A 113 21.67 -9.14 -0.15
C ARG A 113 20.31 -8.97 -0.84
N SER A 114 19.68 -10.09 -1.21
CA SER A 114 18.28 -10.06 -1.65
C SER A 114 17.33 -10.14 -0.45
N SER A 115 16.39 -9.22 -0.41
CA SER A 115 15.26 -9.26 0.51
C SER A 115 14.18 -10.27 0.10
N SER A 116 14.20 -10.72 -1.16
CA SER A 116 13.25 -11.69 -1.73
C SER A 116 13.80 -13.10 -1.85
N ARG A 117 14.94 -13.38 -1.22
CA ARG A 117 15.53 -14.73 -1.25
C ARG A 117 14.51 -15.79 -0.82
N GLY A 118 14.35 -16.83 -1.63
CA GLY A 118 13.40 -17.90 -1.40
C GLY A 118 11.95 -17.60 -1.83
N LEU A 119 11.65 -16.39 -2.29
CA LEU A 119 10.37 -16.05 -2.89
C LEU A 119 10.37 -16.41 -4.40
N PRO A 120 9.21 -16.72 -4.98
CA PRO A 120 9.10 -17.08 -6.41
C PRO A 120 9.39 -15.91 -7.37
N ARG A 121 9.48 -14.67 -6.84
CA ARG A 121 9.75 -13.44 -7.61
C ARG A 121 10.41 -12.38 -6.72
N PRO A 122 11.11 -11.39 -7.29
CA PRO A 122 11.72 -10.27 -6.55
C PRO A 122 10.65 -9.24 -6.16
N ALA A 123 9.78 -9.61 -5.22
CA ALA A 123 8.58 -8.84 -4.88
C ALA A 123 8.80 -7.84 -3.72
N ARG A 124 9.97 -7.85 -3.09
CA ARG A 124 10.32 -6.98 -1.96
C ARG A 124 11.23 -5.82 -2.41
N ARG A 125 11.30 -4.78 -1.61
CA ARG A 125 12.29 -3.71 -1.80
C ARG A 125 13.66 -4.19 -1.35
N SER A 126 14.73 -3.77 -2.01
CA SER A 126 16.10 -4.21 -1.71
C SER A 126 16.52 -3.97 -0.26
N PHE A 127 16.05 -2.89 0.36
CA PHE A 127 16.35 -2.53 1.74
C PHE A 127 15.42 -3.19 2.80
N GLN A 128 14.49 -4.04 2.38
CA GLN A 128 13.53 -4.66 3.31
C GLN A 128 14.21 -5.51 4.37
N HIS A 129 15.38 -6.08 4.08
CA HIS A 129 16.12 -6.91 5.02
C HIS A 129 16.55 -6.16 6.30
N ILE A 130 16.84 -4.84 6.21
CA ILE A 130 17.14 -4.03 7.41
C ILE A 130 15.86 -3.88 8.24
N LEU A 131 14.75 -3.56 7.60
CA LEU A 131 13.47 -3.36 8.27
C LEU A 131 13.04 -4.63 8.99
N ASP A 132 13.18 -5.77 8.32
CA ASP A 132 12.83 -7.06 8.88
C ASP A 132 13.69 -7.38 10.11
N ALA A 133 15.00 -7.10 10.07
CA ALA A 133 15.89 -7.31 11.20
C ALA A 133 15.49 -6.45 12.42
N LEU A 134 15.19 -5.16 12.19
CA LEU A 134 14.76 -4.24 13.25
C LEU A 134 13.40 -4.64 13.85
N LEU A 135 12.48 -5.15 13.02
CA LEU A 135 11.21 -5.64 13.50
C LEU A 135 11.38 -6.90 14.35
N VAL A 136 12.23 -7.85 13.92
CA VAL A 136 12.51 -9.08 14.70
C VAL A 136 13.12 -8.74 16.05
N ASP A 137 14.07 -7.81 16.08
CA ASP A 137 14.70 -7.33 17.31
C ASP A 137 13.69 -6.66 18.26
N ALA A 138 12.84 -5.77 17.73
CA ALA A 138 11.78 -5.13 18.51
C ALA A 138 10.75 -6.12 19.06
N MET A 139 10.41 -7.15 18.26
CA MET A 139 9.50 -8.21 18.71
C MET A 139 10.09 -9.04 19.85
N ALA A 140 11.40 -9.31 19.83
CA ALA A 140 12.10 -9.98 20.91
C ALA A 140 12.00 -9.19 22.22
N ASP A 141 12.22 -7.87 22.17
CA ASP A 141 12.09 -6.97 23.33
C ASP A 141 10.64 -6.95 23.90
N LEU A 142 9.65 -7.10 23.03
CA LEU A 142 8.25 -7.12 23.41
C LEU A 142 7.77 -8.51 23.87
N GLY A 143 8.52 -9.57 23.57
CA GLY A 143 8.07 -10.95 23.72
C GLY A 143 6.85 -11.24 22.83
N ALA A 144 6.80 -10.61 21.66
CA ALA A 144 5.69 -10.76 20.72
C ALA A 144 5.90 -11.96 19.80
N SER A 145 4.84 -12.71 19.55
CA SER A 145 4.83 -13.90 18.69
C SER A 145 4.40 -13.63 17.25
N VAL A 146 3.78 -12.48 17.02
CA VAL A 146 3.30 -12.05 15.70
C VAL A 146 3.40 -10.54 15.56
N ILE A 147 3.62 -10.04 14.32
CA ILE A 147 3.51 -8.63 14.02
C ILE A 147 2.44 -8.39 12.95
N TYR A 148 1.57 -7.43 13.22
CA TYR A 148 0.58 -6.93 12.28
C TYR A 148 1.01 -5.59 11.71
N ASP A 149 0.81 -5.37 10.42
CA ASP A 149 1.09 -4.10 9.76
C ASP A 149 -0.11 -3.56 8.97
N GLY A 150 -0.09 -2.25 8.73
CA GLY A 150 -1.11 -1.53 7.97
C GLY A 150 -0.92 -1.58 6.45
N ASN A 151 -0.08 -2.46 5.92
CA ASN A 151 0.16 -2.54 4.49
C ASN A 151 -1.14 -2.82 3.73
N GLY A 152 -1.29 -2.13 2.60
CA GLY A 152 -2.46 -2.25 1.75
C GLY A 152 -3.67 -1.42 2.20
N GLY A 153 -3.63 -0.77 3.37
CA GLY A 153 -4.76 0.02 3.87
C GLY A 153 -5.18 1.15 2.94
N ASP A 154 -4.24 1.93 2.41
CA ASP A 154 -4.54 2.97 1.41
C ASP A 154 -5.28 2.40 0.19
N ASN A 155 -4.87 1.21 -0.24
CA ASN A 155 -5.43 0.51 -1.39
C ASN A 155 -6.81 -0.07 -1.08
N LEU A 156 -6.94 -0.75 0.05
CA LEU A 156 -8.17 -1.37 0.52
C LEU A 156 -9.26 -0.34 0.79
N PHE A 157 -8.91 0.74 1.48
CA PHE A 157 -9.82 1.84 1.82
C PHE A 157 -9.98 2.85 0.67
N CYS A 158 -9.73 2.40 -0.56
CA CYS A 158 -10.07 3.08 -1.82
C CYS A 158 -9.57 4.54 -1.87
N PHE A 159 -8.28 4.76 -1.58
CA PHE A 159 -7.69 6.10 -1.61
C PHE A 159 -7.42 6.52 -3.06
N LEU A 160 -8.45 7.02 -3.74
CA LEU A 160 -8.39 7.49 -5.12
C LEU A 160 -8.24 9.02 -5.19
N HIS A 161 -7.20 9.49 -5.86
CA HIS A 161 -6.97 10.89 -6.20
C HIS A 161 -7.43 11.18 -7.64
N SER A 162 -8.71 10.97 -7.94
CA SER A 162 -9.22 11.09 -9.30
C SER A 162 -10.70 11.44 -9.33
N SER A 163 -11.23 11.69 -10.53
CA SER A 163 -12.67 11.90 -10.76
C SER A 163 -13.53 10.63 -10.65
N ALA A 164 -12.91 9.48 -10.37
CA ALA A 164 -13.57 8.18 -10.38
C ALA A 164 -14.75 8.06 -9.43
N PRO A 165 -14.66 8.49 -8.15
CA PRO A 165 -15.79 8.41 -7.23
C PRO A 165 -17.02 9.21 -7.67
N VAL A 166 -16.79 10.39 -8.28
CA VAL A 166 -17.88 11.22 -8.82
C VAL A 166 -18.53 10.55 -10.04
N ALA A 167 -17.72 10.00 -10.94
CA ALA A 167 -18.20 9.30 -12.12
C ALA A 167 -19.01 8.04 -11.77
N ASP A 168 -18.59 7.29 -10.75
CA ASP A 168 -19.31 6.12 -10.24
C ASP A 168 -20.67 6.53 -9.66
N ARG A 169 -20.69 7.58 -8.82
CA ARG A 169 -21.95 8.06 -8.23
C ARG A 169 -22.92 8.57 -9.28
N LEU A 170 -22.42 9.33 -10.26
CA LEU A 170 -23.21 9.79 -11.41
C LEU A 170 -23.79 8.63 -12.21
N ALA A 171 -23.05 7.52 -12.34
CA ALA A 171 -23.53 6.34 -13.02
C ALA A 171 -24.60 5.60 -12.23
N ALA A 172 -24.49 5.56 -10.90
CA ALA A 172 -25.39 4.83 -10.01
C ALA A 172 -26.68 5.59 -9.69
N GLU A 173 -26.57 6.89 -9.41
CA GLU A 173 -27.68 7.72 -8.88
C GLU A 173 -28.25 8.71 -9.93
N GLY A 174 -27.58 8.90 -11.08
CA GLY A 174 -27.90 9.98 -12.01
C GLY A 174 -27.50 11.37 -11.48
N LEU A 175 -27.99 12.43 -12.15
CA LEU A 175 -27.74 13.80 -11.69
C LEU A 175 -28.55 14.09 -10.43
N GLY A 176 -27.88 14.58 -9.38
CA GLY A 176 -28.53 14.89 -8.11
C GLY A 176 -27.60 15.51 -7.08
N THR A 177 -28.15 15.84 -5.91
CA THR A 177 -27.40 16.44 -4.80
C THR A 177 -26.27 15.54 -4.28
N GLY A 178 -26.42 14.23 -4.41
CA GLY A 178 -25.39 13.26 -4.07
C GLY A 178 -24.13 13.44 -4.91
N VAL A 179 -24.30 13.55 -6.22
CA VAL A 179 -23.17 13.77 -7.16
C VAL A 179 -22.48 15.09 -6.89
N LEU A 180 -23.25 16.16 -6.61
CA LEU A 180 -22.68 17.46 -6.26
C LEU A 180 -21.85 17.39 -4.97
N ARG A 181 -22.32 16.68 -3.94
CA ARG A 181 -21.53 16.44 -2.72
C ARG A 181 -20.24 15.71 -3.03
N SER A 182 -20.30 14.59 -3.76
CA SER A 182 -19.08 13.85 -4.12
C SER A 182 -18.12 14.66 -4.98
N LEU A 183 -18.62 15.57 -5.82
CA LEU A 183 -17.80 16.47 -6.60
C LEU A 183 -17.03 17.44 -5.70
N ILE A 184 -17.70 18.05 -4.72
CA ILE A 184 -17.07 18.95 -3.73
C ILE A 184 -16.05 18.15 -2.89
N ASP A 185 -16.43 16.95 -2.41
CA ASP A 185 -15.57 16.08 -1.61
C ASP A 185 -14.27 15.74 -2.36
N MET A 186 -14.37 15.41 -3.64
CA MET A 186 -13.20 15.08 -4.46
C MET A 186 -12.38 16.32 -4.81
N CYS A 187 -12.98 17.49 -4.95
CA CYS A 187 -12.22 18.74 -5.09
C CYS A 187 -11.37 19.03 -3.85
N HIS A 188 -11.91 18.79 -2.64
CA HIS A 188 -11.15 18.93 -1.39
C HIS A 188 -9.98 17.93 -1.30
N ILE A 189 -10.22 16.66 -1.66
CA ILE A 189 -9.18 15.61 -1.61
C ILE A 189 -8.06 15.86 -2.62
N THR A 190 -8.41 16.30 -3.83
CA THR A 190 -7.44 16.45 -4.94
C THR A 190 -6.84 17.83 -5.04
N GLY A 191 -7.41 18.84 -4.36
CA GLY A 191 -7.01 20.23 -4.49
C GLY A 191 -7.40 20.89 -5.84
N CYS A 192 -8.18 20.22 -6.67
CA CYS A 192 -8.55 20.77 -7.98
C CYS A 192 -9.82 21.62 -7.94
N SER A 193 -9.98 22.50 -8.93
CA SER A 193 -11.19 23.33 -9.07
C SER A 193 -12.40 22.52 -9.54
N VAL A 194 -13.60 23.01 -9.22
CA VAL A 194 -14.86 22.38 -9.66
C VAL A 194 -14.93 22.21 -11.19
N PRO A 195 -14.63 23.21 -12.02
CA PRO A 195 -14.63 23.03 -13.48
C PRO A 195 -13.66 21.95 -13.94
N THR A 196 -12.47 21.88 -13.34
CA THR A 196 -11.48 20.84 -13.65
C THR A 196 -12.00 19.45 -13.31
N MET A 197 -12.63 19.29 -12.15
CA MET A 197 -13.23 18.02 -11.74
C MET A 197 -14.38 17.62 -12.68
N VAL A 198 -15.28 18.53 -13.03
CA VAL A 198 -16.37 18.28 -13.98
C VAL A 198 -15.82 17.82 -15.34
N ALA A 199 -14.81 18.53 -15.88
CA ALA A 199 -14.17 18.13 -17.13
C ALA A 199 -13.51 16.75 -17.05
N ALA A 200 -12.91 16.39 -15.91
CA ALA A 200 -12.32 15.09 -15.67
C ALA A 200 -13.40 13.97 -15.60
N VAL A 201 -14.54 14.24 -14.95
CA VAL A 201 -15.68 13.31 -14.90
C VAL A 201 -16.23 13.06 -16.31
N LEU A 202 -16.44 14.12 -17.09
CA LEU A 202 -16.95 13.99 -18.46
C LEU A 202 -15.97 13.20 -19.36
N ARG A 203 -14.67 13.52 -19.30
CA ARG A 203 -13.65 12.74 -20.02
C ARG A 203 -13.65 11.27 -19.65
N ARG A 204 -13.76 10.96 -18.36
CA ARG A 204 -13.84 9.58 -17.86
C ARG A 204 -15.09 8.87 -18.38
N ARG A 205 -16.25 9.52 -18.36
CA ARG A 205 -17.51 8.98 -18.87
C ARG A 205 -17.49 8.70 -20.37
N LEU A 206 -16.80 9.53 -21.14
CA LEU A 206 -16.60 9.36 -22.58
C LEU A 206 -15.49 8.35 -22.94
N GLY A 207 -14.93 7.64 -21.95
CA GLY A 207 -13.87 6.68 -22.15
C GLY A 207 -12.49 7.30 -22.42
N LYS A 208 -12.36 8.63 -22.29
CA LYS A 208 -11.12 9.40 -22.53
C LYS A 208 -10.38 9.77 -21.24
N GLY A 209 -10.90 9.38 -20.06
CA GLY A 209 -10.29 9.67 -18.76
C GLY A 209 -9.17 8.71 -18.43
N THR A 210 -8.24 9.16 -17.59
CA THR A 210 -7.25 8.28 -16.95
C THR A 210 -7.96 7.27 -16.07
N ARG A 211 -7.55 6.01 -16.15
CA ARG A 211 -7.97 4.92 -15.28
C ARG A 211 -6.75 4.38 -14.58
N GLU A 212 -6.92 3.88 -13.38
CA GLU A 212 -5.86 3.10 -12.77
C GLU A 212 -5.54 1.92 -13.69
N SER A 213 -4.28 1.84 -14.07
CA SER A 213 -3.74 0.74 -14.88
C SER A 213 -2.70 -0.01 -14.07
N TRP A 214 -2.38 -1.21 -14.51
CA TRP A 214 -1.24 -1.91 -13.96
C TRP A 214 0.02 -1.09 -14.27
N PRO A 215 0.77 -0.64 -13.26
CA PRO A 215 1.97 0.15 -13.54
C PRO A 215 3.03 -0.76 -14.14
N VAL A 216 3.44 -0.45 -15.34
CA VAL A 216 4.60 -1.04 -15.99
C VAL A 216 5.63 0.08 -16.15
N ASP A 217 6.78 -0.08 -15.51
CA ASP A 217 7.92 0.79 -15.71
C ASP A 217 8.99 0.01 -16.48
N ALA A 218 9.05 0.23 -17.77
CA ALA A 218 10.05 -0.36 -18.67
C ALA A 218 11.30 0.51 -18.81
N SER A 219 11.41 1.61 -18.10
CA SER A 219 12.60 2.46 -18.07
C SER A 219 13.81 1.65 -17.72
N LEU A 220 14.94 1.73 -18.16
CA LEU A 220 16.13 0.94 -17.83
C LEU A 220 16.09 -0.53 -18.30
N LEU A 221 15.02 -0.99 -18.96
CA LEU A 221 14.95 -2.31 -19.58
C LEU A 221 15.30 -2.23 -21.06
N THR A 222 15.80 -3.33 -21.62
CA THR A 222 16.09 -3.42 -23.05
C THR A 222 14.80 -3.33 -23.87
N CYS A 223 14.80 -2.54 -24.95
CA CYS A 223 13.67 -2.42 -25.87
C CYS A 223 13.18 -3.79 -26.34
N GLY A 224 11.86 -4.01 -26.31
CA GLY A 224 11.24 -5.30 -26.70
C GLY A 224 10.64 -6.07 -25.54
N THR A 225 10.98 -5.73 -24.30
CA THR A 225 10.31 -6.27 -23.10
C THR A 225 8.91 -5.71 -22.91
N ASP A 226 8.60 -4.54 -23.49
CA ASP A 226 7.30 -3.88 -23.42
C ASP A 226 6.15 -4.70 -23.99
N ALA A 227 6.41 -5.47 -25.05
CA ALA A 227 5.40 -6.30 -25.72
C ALA A 227 4.90 -7.45 -24.82
N ALA A 228 5.73 -7.93 -23.89
CA ALA A 228 5.35 -8.99 -22.96
C ALA A 228 4.38 -8.54 -21.87
N TYR A 229 4.24 -7.21 -21.67
CA TYR A 229 3.44 -6.63 -20.59
C TYR A 229 2.19 -5.88 -21.08
N SER A 230 1.95 -5.85 -22.40
CA SER A 230 0.80 -5.12 -23.01
C SER A 230 -0.55 -5.82 -22.81
N GLU A 231 -0.57 -7.08 -22.44
CA GLU A 231 -1.79 -7.80 -22.10
C GLU A 231 -2.13 -7.60 -20.62
N PRO A 232 -3.40 -7.35 -20.28
CA PRO A 232 -3.78 -7.29 -18.88
C PRO A 232 -3.50 -8.64 -18.25
N LEU A 233 -2.50 -8.71 -17.39
CA LEU A 233 -2.15 -9.88 -16.55
C LEU A 233 -3.34 -10.40 -15.74
N VAL A 234 -4.50 -9.78 -15.90
CA VAL A 234 -5.70 -10.02 -15.13
C VAL A 234 -6.91 -10.09 -16.04
N PRO A 235 -7.15 -11.25 -16.64
CA PRO A 235 -8.29 -11.46 -17.54
C PRO A 235 -9.64 -11.05 -16.95
N TRP A 236 -9.80 -11.13 -15.64
CA TRP A 236 -11.03 -10.78 -14.95
C TRP A 236 -11.25 -9.26 -14.74
N LEU A 237 -10.29 -8.40 -15.04
CA LEU A 237 -10.50 -6.95 -15.14
C LEU A 237 -10.98 -6.51 -16.54
N SER A 238 -10.81 -7.36 -17.53
CA SER A 238 -11.00 -7.00 -18.94
C SER A 238 -12.47 -6.86 -19.38
N PRO A 239 -13.41 -7.75 -19.03
CA PRO A 239 -14.75 -7.72 -19.63
C PRO A 239 -15.83 -7.13 -18.73
N LEU A 240 -15.52 -6.40 -17.69
CA LEU A 240 -16.46 -6.17 -16.58
C LEU A 240 -17.60 -5.19 -16.79
N GLY A 241 -17.82 -4.66 -17.99
CA GLY A 241 -18.89 -3.66 -18.16
C GLY A 241 -18.74 -2.40 -17.27
N ILE A 242 -17.74 -2.38 -16.39
CA ILE A 242 -17.39 -1.31 -15.45
C ILE A 242 -16.50 -0.26 -16.15
N SER A 243 -16.70 -0.11 -17.45
CA SER A 243 -15.93 0.82 -18.25
C SER A 243 -16.05 2.24 -17.69
N GLY A 244 -14.93 2.81 -17.24
CA GLY A 244 -14.87 4.13 -16.61
C GLY A 244 -15.21 4.14 -15.12
N SER A 245 -15.41 3.00 -14.48
CA SER A 245 -15.77 2.86 -13.09
C SER A 245 -14.54 2.97 -12.18
N GLY A 246 -14.69 3.69 -11.08
CA GLY A 246 -13.70 3.76 -10.01
C GLY A 246 -13.57 2.42 -9.26
N LYS A 247 -14.56 1.55 -9.32
CA LYS A 247 -14.45 0.19 -8.77
C LYS A 247 -13.39 -0.64 -9.48
N ARG A 248 -13.22 -0.47 -10.79
CA ARG A 248 -12.08 -1.07 -11.50
C ARG A 248 -10.75 -0.55 -10.95
N ASP A 249 -10.66 0.78 -10.77
CA ASP A 249 -9.47 1.41 -10.21
C ASP A 249 -9.20 0.87 -8.80
N HIS A 250 -10.23 0.73 -7.96
CA HIS A 250 -10.13 0.16 -6.62
C HIS A 250 -9.63 -1.29 -6.63
N MET A 251 -10.14 -2.14 -7.53
CA MET A 251 -9.65 -3.51 -7.70
C MET A 251 -8.15 -3.55 -8.06
N VAL A 252 -7.73 -2.67 -8.98
CA VAL A 252 -6.32 -2.55 -9.35
C VAL A 252 -5.46 -2.16 -8.14
N LEU A 253 -5.92 -1.20 -7.31
CA LEU A 253 -5.22 -0.82 -6.08
C LEU A 253 -5.05 -2.02 -5.13
N ILE A 254 -6.12 -2.77 -4.86
CA ILE A 254 -6.08 -3.95 -4.00
C ILE A 254 -5.09 -4.99 -4.54
N MET A 255 -5.11 -5.27 -5.84
CA MET A 255 -4.18 -6.21 -6.46
C MET A 255 -2.73 -5.75 -6.39
N ARG A 256 -2.48 -4.45 -6.58
CA ARG A 256 -1.14 -3.88 -6.41
C ARG A 256 -0.63 -4.09 -4.99
N ALA A 257 -1.48 -3.86 -3.98
CA ALA A 257 -1.13 -4.12 -2.59
C ALA A 257 -0.78 -5.59 -2.34
N GLN A 258 -1.58 -6.52 -2.86
CA GLN A 258 -1.33 -7.96 -2.70
C GLN A 258 0.05 -8.39 -3.22
N ASN A 259 0.56 -7.74 -4.24
CA ASN A 259 1.89 -8.05 -4.77
C ASN A 259 3.04 -7.68 -3.83
N HIS A 260 2.80 -6.81 -2.85
CA HIS A 260 3.81 -6.32 -1.90
C HIS A 260 3.63 -6.89 -0.48
N ILE A 261 2.68 -7.84 -0.29
CA ILE A 261 2.45 -8.47 1.01
C ILE A 261 3.25 -9.74 1.11
N HIS A 262 4.24 -9.72 1.98
CA HIS A 262 5.13 -10.83 2.24
C HIS A 262 5.45 -10.89 3.73
N GLY A 263 5.51 -12.10 4.28
CA GLY A 263 5.99 -12.36 5.64
C GLY A 263 7.46 -11.92 5.82
N LEU A 264 7.97 -12.00 7.03
CA LEU A 264 9.40 -11.84 7.30
C LEU A 264 10.18 -12.97 6.63
N ALA A 265 11.40 -12.68 6.19
CA ALA A 265 12.29 -13.69 5.62
C ALA A 265 12.73 -14.72 6.67
N ALA A 266 12.81 -14.30 7.94
CA ALA A 266 13.12 -15.13 9.10
C ALA A 266 12.48 -14.50 10.35
N GLY A 267 12.20 -15.29 11.36
CA GLY A 267 11.64 -14.83 12.63
C GLY A 267 10.12 -15.05 12.74
N PRO A 268 9.47 -14.38 13.68
CA PRO A 268 8.04 -14.49 13.91
C PRO A 268 7.21 -14.08 12.67
N PRO A 269 5.98 -14.62 12.51
CA PRO A 269 5.14 -14.29 11.38
C PRO A 269 4.75 -12.81 11.35
N ARG A 270 4.73 -12.25 10.14
CA ARG A 270 4.23 -10.91 9.84
C ARG A 270 3.02 -11.02 8.93
N PHE A 271 1.95 -10.34 9.30
CA PHE A 271 0.72 -10.30 8.54
C PHE A 271 0.21 -8.88 8.31
N SER A 272 -0.50 -8.72 7.20
CA SER A 272 -1.24 -7.49 6.84
C SER A 272 -2.74 -7.75 6.94
N PRO A 273 -3.36 -7.65 8.14
CA PRO A 273 -4.75 -8.04 8.37
C PRO A 273 -5.75 -7.30 7.48
N LEU A 274 -5.45 -6.06 7.12
CA LEU A 274 -6.29 -5.27 6.21
C LEU A 274 -6.48 -5.93 4.86
N MET A 275 -5.51 -6.74 4.41
CA MET A 275 -5.59 -7.46 3.14
C MET A 275 -6.16 -8.89 3.28
N SER A 276 -6.85 -9.17 4.39
CA SER A 276 -7.61 -10.42 4.55
C SER A 276 -8.80 -10.48 3.61
N GLN A 277 -9.16 -11.68 3.17
CA GLN A 277 -10.26 -11.87 2.22
C GLN A 277 -11.57 -11.25 2.70
N PRO A 278 -12.03 -11.42 3.97
CA PRO A 278 -13.29 -10.83 4.42
C PRO A 278 -13.31 -9.29 4.32
N LEU A 279 -12.20 -8.63 4.69
CA LEU A 279 -12.11 -7.17 4.58
C LEU A 279 -12.06 -6.72 3.12
N MET A 280 -11.36 -7.44 2.23
CA MET A 280 -11.35 -7.14 0.80
C MET A 280 -12.74 -7.26 0.18
N GLU A 281 -13.47 -8.33 0.47
CA GLU A 281 -14.83 -8.55 -0.02
C GLU A 281 -15.78 -7.45 0.44
N PHE A 282 -15.74 -7.09 1.72
CA PHE A 282 -16.51 -5.98 2.26
C PHE A 282 -16.17 -4.66 1.56
N CYS A 283 -14.89 -4.31 1.47
CA CYS A 283 -14.45 -3.04 0.88
C CYS A 283 -14.77 -2.94 -0.61
N LEU A 284 -14.76 -4.05 -1.35
CA LEU A 284 -15.24 -4.11 -2.72
C LEU A 284 -16.75 -3.82 -2.80
N GLY A 285 -17.53 -4.21 -1.79
CA GLY A 285 -18.96 -3.93 -1.68
C GLY A 285 -19.31 -2.47 -1.37
N VAL A 286 -18.37 -1.69 -0.85
CA VAL A 286 -18.60 -0.27 -0.51
C VAL A 286 -18.41 0.60 -1.76
N PRO A 287 -19.37 1.48 -2.14
CA PRO A 287 -19.21 2.42 -3.25
C PRO A 287 -17.99 3.36 -3.08
N THR A 288 -17.34 3.70 -4.20
CA THR A 288 -16.09 4.50 -4.14
C THR A 288 -16.28 5.88 -3.51
N TRP A 289 -17.43 6.52 -3.70
CA TRP A 289 -17.72 7.84 -3.13
C TRP A 289 -17.95 7.84 -1.61
N ILE A 290 -18.26 6.68 -1.02
CA ILE A 290 -18.38 6.53 0.43
C ILE A 290 -17.02 6.70 1.11
N TRP A 291 -15.96 6.25 0.48
CA TRP A 291 -14.59 6.38 0.99
C TRP A 291 -14.06 7.81 1.00
N ALA A 292 -14.67 8.69 0.19
CA ALA A 292 -14.32 10.11 0.07
C ALA A 292 -15.28 11.05 0.82
N HIS A 293 -16.22 10.51 1.59
CA HIS A 293 -17.28 11.25 2.25
C HIS A 293 -16.74 12.40 3.11
N GLY A 294 -17.36 13.59 2.99
CA GLY A 294 -16.97 14.80 3.72
C GLY A 294 -15.61 15.38 3.30
N GLY A 295 -15.16 15.09 2.08
CA GLY A 295 -13.88 15.60 1.56
C GLY A 295 -12.65 15.02 2.25
N ARG A 296 -12.79 13.85 2.87
CA ARG A 296 -11.71 13.18 3.61
C ARG A 296 -11.37 11.85 2.96
N ASN A 297 -10.08 11.59 2.76
CA ASN A 297 -9.64 10.28 2.30
C ASN A 297 -9.89 9.21 3.36
N ARG A 298 -10.22 8.00 2.94
CA ARG A 298 -10.48 6.85 3.82
C ARG A 298 -11.52 7.18 4.91
N ALA A 299 -12.52 8.01 4.54
CA ALA A 299 -13.52 8.54 5.48
C ALA A 299 -14.20 7.44 6.30
N LEU A 300 -14.52 6.31 5.65
CA LEU A 300 -15.19 5.19 6.32
C LEU A 300 -14.30 4.52 7.35
N ALA A 301 -13.01 4.29 7.04
CA ALA A 301 -12.05 3.70 7.98
C ALA A 301 -11.84 4.61 9.22
N ARG A 302 -11.83 5.93 9.01
CA ARG A 302 -11.77 6.91 10.10
C ARG A 302 -13.03 6.91 10.94
N ALA A 303 -14.19 6.77 10.32
CA ALA A 303 -15.48 6.76 11.02
C ALA A 303 -15.71 5.47 11.80
N ALA A 304 -15.25 4.33 11.31
CA ALA A 304 -15.42 3.04 11.96
C ALA A 304 -14.91 3.02 13.41
N PHE A 305 -13.79 3.69 13.68
CA PHE A 305 -13.21 3.79 15.02
C PHE A 305 -13.03 5.24 15.49
N ALA A 306 -13.95 6.14 15.09
CA ALA A 306 -13.82 7.58 15.41
C ALA A 306 -13.79 7.87 16.91
N GLN A 307 -14.43 7.06 17.73
CA GLN A 307 -14.47 7.21 19.18
C GLN A 307 -13.29 6.53 19.89
N GLU A 308 -12.69 5.55 19.25
CA GLU A 308 -11.57 4.75 19.79
C GLU A 308 -10.20 5.25 19.35
N LEU A 309 -10.13 6.12 18.34
CA LEU A 309 -8.87 6.64 17.82
C LEU A 309 -8.51 8.02 18.39
N PRO A 310 -7.21 8.30 18.59
CA PRO A 310 -6.78 9.63 19.00
C PRO A 310 -7.22 10.69 17.98
N PRO A 311 -7.70 11.88 18.43
CA PRO A 311 -8.07 12.97 17.53
C PRO A 311 -6.96 13.37 16.55
N ALA A 312 -5.69 13.27 16.98
CA ALA A 312 -4.53 13.57 16.14
C ALA A 312 -4.41 12.63 14.94
N VAL A 313 -4.75 11.34 15.08
CA VAL A 313 -4.79 10.35 13.98
C VAL A 313 -5.95 10.67 13.05
N LEU A 314 -7.12 10.96 13.61
CA LEU A 314 -8.30 11.31 12.81
C LEU A 314 -8.09 12.59 12.00
N ALA A 315 -7.36 13.56 12.51
CA ALA A 315 -7.09 14.83 11.84
C ALA A 315 -5.92 14.74 10.84
N ARG A 316 -5.07 13.71 10.92
CA ARG A 316 -3.83 13.61 10.15
C ARG A 316 -4.12 13.48 8.64
N THR A 317 -3.50 14.35 7.84
CA THR A 317 -3.60 14.36 6.38
C THR A 317 -2.26 14.02 5.69
N SER A 318 -1.13 14.20 6.39
CA SER A 318 0.22 13.92 5.88
C SER A 318 0.68 12.52 6.26
N LYS A 319 1.56 11.95 5.45
CA LYS A 319 2.30 10.71 5.74
C LYS A 319 3.75 10.95 5.37
N ALA A 320 4.67 10.57 6.24
CA ALA A 320 6.08 10.55 5.91
C ALA A 320 6.38 9.40 4.94
N GLY A 321 7.36 9.60 4.07
CA GLY A 321 7.81 8.59 3.11
C GLY A 321 9.26 8.18 3.36
N PRO A 322 9.72 7.05 2.83
CA PRO A 322 11.09 6.59 2.96
C PRO A 322 12.05 7.27 1.97
N ASP A 323 11.66 8.37 1.32
CA ASP A 323 12.38 8.94 0.19
C ASP A 323 13.80 9.42 0.57
N SER A 324 13.95 10.04 1.74
CA SER A 324 15.26 10.46 2.25
C SER A 324 16.17 9.27 2.56
N PHE A 325 15.60 8.21 3.12
CA PHE A 325 16.30 6.98 3.42
C PHE A 325 16.77 6.25 2.15
N VAL A 326 15.90 6.18 1.14
CA VAL A 326 16.22 5.58 -0.18
C VAL A 326 17.37 6.33 -0.83
N ARG A 327 17.36 7.66 -0.79
CA ARG A 327 18.47 8.50 -1.30
C ARG A 327 19.77 8.25 -0.56
N GLN A 328 19.75 8.18 0.76
CA GLN A 328 20.94 7.91 1.57
C GLN A 328 21.53 6.54 1.27
N ILE A 329 20.71 5.49 1.18
CA ILE A 329 21.15 4.15 0.77
C ILE A 329 21.84 4.21 -0.60
N PHE A 330 21.21 4.86 -1.56
CA PHE A 330 21.76 4.97 -2.91
C PHE A 330 23.08 5.73 -2.92
N ALA A 331 23.15 6.89 -2.26
CA ALA A 331 24.38 7.70 -2.20
C ALA A 331 25.57 6.93 -1.58
N LEU A 332 25.33 6.25 -0.46
CA LEU A 332 26.36 5.48 0.24
C LEU A 332 26.85 4.25 -0.55
N ASN A 333 26.00 3.68 -1.42
CA ASN A 333 26.28 2.40 -2.06
C ASN A 333 26.37 2.49 -3.59
N ARG A 334 26.41 3.70 -4.17
CA ARG A 334 26.35 3.95 -5.62
C ARG A 334 27.31 3.06 -6.43
N ASN A 335 28.58 2.98 -6.01
CA ASN A 335 29.59 2.20 -6.73
C ASN A 335 29.31 0.69 -6.68
N SER A 336 28.95 0.16 -5.52
CA SER A 336 28.61 -1.26 -5.38
C SER A 336 27.34 -1.62 -6.12
N ILE A 337 26.37 -0.71 -6.19
CA ILE A 337 25.13 -0.89 -6.97
C ILE A 337 25.47 -0.89 -8.46
N ALA A 338 26.32 0.03 -8.92
CA ALA A 338 26.74 0.12 -10.31
C ALA A 338 27.45 -1.17 -10.77
N GLU A 339 28.47 -1.60 -10.03
CA GLU A 339 29.20 -2.83 -10.31
C GLU A 339 28.24 -4.03 -10.40
N ARG A 340 27.34 -4.13 -9.43
CA ARG A 340 26.44 -5.26 -9.33
C ARG A 340 25.39 -5.33 -10.46
N LEU A 341 24.90 -4.19 -10.91
CA LEU A 341 23.94 -4.13 -12.03
C LEU A 341 24.64 -4.25 -13.40
N LEU A 342 25.73 -3.51 -13.60
CA LEU A 342 26.38 -3.44 -14.91
C LEU A 342 27.15 -4.72 -15.25
N ASP A 343 27.70 -5.42 -14.25
CA ASP A 343 28.41 -6.69 -14.42
C ASP A 343 27.57 -7.88 -13.90
N GLY A 344 26.26 -7.69 -13.82
CA GLY A 344 25.31 -8.65 -13.27
C GLY A 344 24.69 -9.59 -14.29
N LEU A 345 23.86 -10.50 -13.75
CA LEU A 345 23.08 -11.45 -14.56
C LEU A 345 22.08 -10.76 -15.48
N LEU A 346 21.42 -9.69 -14.98
CA LEU A 346 20.44 -8.94 -15.78
C LEU A 346 21.10 -8.29 -16.99
N ALA A 347 22.28 -7.70 -16.82
CA ALA A 347 23.05 -7.12 -17.92
C ALA A 347 23.59 -8.20 -18.90
N ALA A 348 24.15 -9.29 -18.36
CA ALA A 348 24.69 -10.39 -19.16
C ALA A 348 23.64 -11.09 -20.02
N ASN A 349 22.38 -11.12 -19.56
CA ASN A 349 21.25 -11.70 -20.28
C ASN A 349 20.43 -10.67 -21.08
N GLY A 350 20.90 -9.42 -21.21
CA GLY A 350 20.23 -8.39 -22.01
C GLY A 350 18.85 -7.98 -21.48
N VAL A 351 18.59 -8.12 -20.16
CA VAL A 351 17.34 -7.72 -19.55
C VAL A 351 17.30 -6.21 -19.30
N ILE A 352 18.44 -5.64 -18.86
CA ILE A 352 18.59 -4.21 -18.64
C ILE A 352 19.38 -3.54 -19.76
N ASP A 353 19.03 -2.29 -20.05
CA ASP A 353 19.81 -1.42 -20.92
C ASP A 353 20.98 -0.83 -20.12
N ARG A 354 22.18 -1.32 -20.36
CA ARG A 354 23.39 -0.87 -19.65
C ARG A 354 23.63 0.63 -19.76
N HIS A 355 23.41 1.24 -20.92
CA HIS A 355 23.62 2.68 -21.13
C HIS A 355 22.59 3.50 -20.35
N ALA A 356 21.33 3.08 -20.36
CA ALA A 356 20.28 3.74 -19.60
C ALA A 356 20.55 3.62 -18.09
N VAL A 357 20.98 2.45 -17.59
CA VAL A 357 21.34 2.24 -16.19
C VAL A 357 22.56 3.08 -15.81
N GLU A 358 23.61 3.14 -16.63
CA GLU A 358 24.78 4.00 -16.38
C GLU A 358 24.39 5.49 -16.31
N ALA A 359 23.54 5.95 -17.21
CA ALA A 359 23.05 7.32 -17.21
C ALA A 359 22.26 7.62 -15.92
N ALA A 360 21.35 6.72 -15.54
CA ALA A 360 20.56 6.85 -14.31
C ALA A 360 21.42 6.85 -13.04
N LEU A 361 22.49 6.04 -12.99
CA LEU A 361 23.45 6.01 -11.89
C LEU A 361 24.25 7.32 -11.75
N ARG A 362 24.41 8.10 -12.81
CA ARG A 362 25.10 9.40 -12.82
C ARG A 362 24.20 10.58 -12.51
N THR A 363 22.89 10.40 -12.50
CA THR A 363 21.89 11.45 -12.23
C THR A 363 22.13 12.05 -10.84
N ASP A 364 22.07 13.36 -10.74
CA ASP A 364 22.31 14.09 -9.49
C ASP A 364 21.11 13.91 -8.53
N GLU A 365 21.37 13.89 -7.24
CA GLU A 365 20.42 13.53 -6.17
C GLU A 365 19.19 14.46 -6.08
N ARG A 366 19.19 15.56 -6.84
CA ARG A 366 18.18 16.60 -6.75
C ARG A 366 16.98 16.39 -7.66
N ASP A 367 17.09 15.54 -8.68
CA ASP A 367 16.16 15.62 -9.81
C ASP A 367 15.08 14.52 -9.85
N ASP A 368 15.27 13.31 -9.32
CA ASP A 368 14.24 12.27 -9.40
C ASP A 368 14.32 11.16 -8.37
N ASN A 369 13.50 11.25 -7.31
CA ASN A 369 13.38 10.18 -6.29
C ASN A 369 12.85 8.85 -6.87
N SER A 370 12.08 8.90 -7.96
CA SER A 370 11.49 7.71 -8.58
C SER A 370 12.58 6.84 -9.20
N MET A 371 13.60 7.46 -9.78
CA MET A 371 14.71 6.77 -10.43
C MET A 371 15.56 5.96 -9.44
N PHE A 372 15.83 6.50 -8.25
CA PHE A 372 16.59 5.76 -7.22
C PHE A 372 15.81 4.53 -6.73
N GLY A 373 14.49 4.68 -6.54
CA GLY A 373 13.62 3.55 -6.25
C GLY A 373 13.69 2.47 -7.33
N ARG A 374 13.66 2.89 -8.61
CA ARG A 374 13.75 1.97 -9.75
C ARG A 374 15.07 1.23 -9.83
N ILE A 375 16.20 1.92 -9.59
CA ILE A 375 17.53 1.28 -9.53
C ILE A 375 17.58 0.24 -8.40
N LEU A 376 17.05 0.55 -7.23
CA LEU A 376 17.01 -0.39 -6.09
C LEU A 376 16.08 -1.59 -6.37
N ASP A 377 15.00 -1.42 -7.13
CA ASP A 377 14.14 -2.52 -7.57
C ASP A 377 14.88 -3.45 -8.56
N LEU A 378 15.66 -2.89 -9.50
CA LEU A 378 16.53 -3.68 -10.38
C LEU A 378 17.63 -4.40 -9.61
N LEU A 379 18.23 -3.76 -8.61
CA LEU A 379 19.22 -4.39 -7.74
C LEU A 379 18.62 -5.58 -6.98
N GLU A 380 17.39 -5.44 -6.49
CA GLU A 380 16.69 -6.54 -5.84
C GLU A 380 16.46 -7.70 -6.82
N ALA A 381 16.05 -7.41 -8.06
CA ALA A 381 15.86 -8.43 -9.09
C ALA A 381 17.18 -9.16 -9.42
N GLU A 382 18.29 -8.42 -9.53
CA GLU A 382 19.64 -8.98 -9.72
C GLU A 382 20.04 -9.90 -8.56
N ASN A 383 19.90 -9.43 -7.33
CA ASN A 383 20.26 -10.19 -6.14
C ASN A 383 19.38 -11.43 -5.97
N TRP A 384 18.10 -11.31 -6.27
CA TRP A 384 17.17 -12.42 -6.28
C TRP A 384 17.58 -13.48 -7.30
N ALA A 385 17.84 -13.09 -8.55
CA ALA A 385 18.29 -14.00 -9.60
C ALA A 385 19.57 -14.74 -9.16
N ARG A 386 20.57 -14.03 -8.64
CA ARG A 386 21.81 -14.63 -8.12
C ARG A 386 21.57 -15.61 -6.97
N SER A 387 20.52 -15.41 -6.16
CA SER A 387 20.21 -16.31 -5.06
C SER A 387 19.74 -17.70 -5.49
N TRP A 388 19.36 -17.87 -6.76
CA TRP A 388 18.95 -19.14 -7.37
C TRP A 388 20.07 -19.82 -8.16
N THR A 389 21.18 -19.14 -8.42
CA THR A 389 22.32 -19.69 -9.18
C THR A 389 23.43 -20.27 -8.29
N ARG A 390 23.23 -20.31 -6.97
CA ARG A 390 24.19 -20.85 -5.99
C ARG A 390 23.80 -22.20 -5.47
#